data_bc0ce094548baadf52471d2fe0d2b7a7
#
_entry.id   bc0ce094548baadf52471d2fe0d2b7a7
#
_cell.length_a   1.000
_cell.length_b   1.000
_cell.length_c   1.000
_cell.angle_alpha   90.00
_cell.angle_beta   90.00
_cell.angle_gamma   90.00
#
_symmetry.space_group_name_H-M   'P 1'
#
loop_
_entity.id
_entity.type
_entity.pdbx_description
1 polymer ?
#
loop_
_entity_poly.entity_id
_entity_poly.type
_entity_poly.pdbx_seq_one_letter_code
_entity_poly.pdbx_strand_id
1 'polypeptide(L)'
;MSRVTLKIYFDTSVPSSFYDTTAPEQTAITRLLWEDHLKNFFSFISQATLQEVKRTQDIIKRGNIIKLINEFEILKINEMVENLADEYLKAGIIPVSYPIDALHIACATIHKIDYLVTWNITHMANPGRRKKLTEFNVKNNLSIPQLTTPEEIIKSYEGK
;
A
#
# COMPACT_ATOMS: atom_id res chain seq x y z
N MET A 1 12.81 24.59 11.12
CA MET A 1 13.03 23.42 10.24
C MET A 1 11.71 22.95 9.66
N SER A 2 11.64 22.86 8.35
CA SER A 2 10.48 22.30 7.69
C SER A 2 10.45 20.78 7.91
N ARG A 3 9.28 20.25 8.29
CA ARG A 3 9.08 18.81 8.33
C ARG A 3 8.96 18.28 6.92
N VAL A 4 9.69 17.21 6.61
CA VAL A 4 9.52 16.49 5.35
C VAL A 4 8.21 15.73 5.42
N THR A 5 7.30 15.98 4.47
CA THR A 5 6.06 15.23 4.38
C THR A 5 6.31 13.93 3.64
N LEU A 6 6.04 12.82 4.31
CA LEU A 6 6.27 11.49 3.77
C LEU A 6 5.14 11.07 2.84
N LYS A 7 5.48 10.23 1.88
CA LYS A 7 4.56 9.66 0.89
C LYS A 7 4.07 8.32 1.36
N ILE A 8 2.76 8.15 1.38
CA ILE A 8 2.09 6.92 1.78
C ILE A 8 1.27 6.38 0.60
N TYR A 9 1.40 5.09 0.36
CA TYR A 9 0.67 4.39 -0.71
C TYR A 9 -0.21 3.31 -0.11
N PHE A 10 -1.43 3.21 -0.59
CA PHE A 10 -2.36 2.20 -0.13
C PHE A 10 -2.61 1.14 -1.21
N ASP A 11 -2.45 -0.13 -0.84
CA ASP A 11 -3.03 -1.20 -1.63
C ASP A 11 -4.55 -1.23 -1.37
N THR A 12 -5.24 -2.11 -2.07
CA THR A 12 -6.71 -2.15 -2.01
C THR A 12 -7.25 -2.59 -0.66
N SER A 13 -6.47 -3.37 0.10
CA SER A 13 -6.92 -3.91 1.39
C SER A 13 -7.25 -2.83 2.42
N VAL A 14 -6.57 -1.68 2.36
CA VAL A 14 -6.75 -0.62 3.36
C VAL A 14 -8.04 0.17 3.12
N PRO A 15 -8.28 0.78 1.94
CA PRO A 15 -9.56 1.46 1.73
C PRO A 15 -10.76 0.52 1.78
N SER A 16 -10.61 -0.74 1.38
CA SER A 16 -11.68 -1.74 1.54
C SER A 16 -12.03 -1.99 3.00
N SER A 17 -11.02 -2.01 3.87
CA SER A 17 -11.22 -2.23 5.31
C SER A 17 -12.05 -1.13 5.98
N PHE A 18 -12.03 0.08 5.45
CA PHE A 18 -12.80 1.19 5.98
C PHE A 18 -14.30 0.88 6.07
N TYR A 19 -14.80 0.07 5.13
CA TYR A 19 -16.22 -0.30 5.03
C TYR A 19 -16.47 -1.79 5.29
N ASP A 20 -15.49 -2.52 5.80
CA ASP A 20 -15.63 -3.95 6.07
C ASP A 20 -16.37 -4.17 7.39
N THR A 21 -17.46 -4.96 7.35
CA THR A 21 -18.24 -5.29 8.54
C THR A 21 -17.81 -6.59 9.20
N THR A 22 -16.89 -7.35 8.56
CA THR A 22 -16.46 -8.67 9.05
C THR A 22 -15.20 -8.62 9.92
N ALA A 23 -14.48 -7.51 9.91
CA ALA A 23 -13.25 -7.32 10.67
C ALA A 23 -13.27 -5.99 11.43
N PRO A 24 -14.07 -5.88 12.49
CA PRO A 24 -14.33 -4.59 13.15
C PRO A 24 -13.09 -3.92 13.73
N GLU A 25 -12.10 -4.69 14.21
CA GLU A 25 -10.85 -4.10 14.72
C GLU A 25 -10.05 -3.41 13.63
N GLN A 26 -9.87 -4.07 12.48
CA GLN A 26 -9.16 -3.49 11.35
C GLN A 26 -9.91 -2.27 10.81
N THR A 27 -11.23 -2.33 10.75
CA THR A 27 -12.07 -1.22 10.31
C THR A 27 -11.88 0.00 11.21
N ALA A 28 -11.91 -0.20 12.53
CA ALA A 28 -11.72 0.88 13.51
C ALA A 28 -10.34 1.54 13.35
N ILE A 29 -9.29 0.75 13.22
CA ILE A 29 -7.93 1.25 13.04
C ILE A 29 -7.79 2.01 11.70
N THR A 30 -8.37 1.47 10.63
CA THR A 30 -8.35 2.12 9.33
C THR A 30 -9.05 3.48 9.36
N ARG A 31 -10.20 3.56 10.02
CA ARG A 31 -10.93 4.82 10.18
C ARG A 31 -10.14 5.83 11.02
N LEU A 32 -9.48 5.37 12.07
CA LEU A 32 -8.60 6.22 12.88
C LEU A 32 -7.46 6.80 12.04
N LEU A 33 -6.84 5.99 11.19
CA LEU A 33 -5.80 6.45 10.27
C LEU A 33 -6.33 7.58 9.38
N TRP A 34 -7.52 7.40 8.79
CA TRP A 34 -8.14 8.41 7.92
C TRP A 34 -8.46 9.70 8.65
N GLU A 35 -9.05 9.60 9.81
CA GLU A 35 -9.55 10.75 10.56
C GLU A 35 -8.44 11.58 11.21
N ASP A 36 -7.42 10.91 11.77
CA ASP A 36 -6.44 11.59 12.63
C ASP A 36 -5.03 11.69 12.05
N HIS A 37 -4.66 10.84 11.10
CA HIS A 37 -3.26 10.74 10.69
C HIS A 37 -3.01 11.04 9.21
N LEU A 38 -3.98 10.85 8.31
CA LEU A 38 -3.78 10.98 6.87
C LEU A 38 -3.30 12.38 6.46
N LYS A 39 -3.73 13.40 7.17
CA LYS A 39 -3.32 14.79 6.93
C LYS A 39 -1.81 15.02 7.07
N ASN A 40 -1.09 14.09 7.71
CA ASN A 40 0.35 14.19 7.91
C ASN A 40 1.15 13.62 6.72
N PHE A 41 0.48 13.10 5.70
CA PHE A 41 1.11 12.41 4.57
C PHE A 41 0.63 12.96 3.23
N PHE A 42 1.45 12.76 2.21
CA PHE A 42 0.96 12.76 0.83
C PHE A 42 0.45 11.36 0.52
N SER A 43 -0.83 11.25 0.16
CA SER A 43 -1.51 9.96 0.00
C SER A 43 -1.69 9.59 -1.47
N PHE A 44 -1.34 8.35 -1.79
CA PHE A 44 -1.34 7.82 -3.15
C PHE A 44 -2.04 6.47 -3.22
N ILE A 45 -2.65 6.22 -4.36
CA ILE A 45 -3.04 4.89 -4.83
C ILE A 45 -2.45 4.71 -6.22
N SER A 46 -2.65 3.55 -6.83
CA SER A 46 -2.26 3.36 -8.22
C SER A 46 -3.45 2.93 -9.07
N GLN A 47 -3.21 2.84 -10.37
CA GLN A 47 -4.17 2.25 -11.31
C GLN A 47 -4.56 0.83 -10.90
N ALA A 48 -3.62 0.06 -10.30
CA ALA A 48 -3.91 -1.28 -9.80
C ALA A 48 -4.92 -1.25 -8.66
N THR A 49 -4.75 -0.33 -7.69
CA THR A 49 -5.72 -0.14 -6.60
C THR A 49 -7.11 0.18 -7.16
N LEU A 50 -7.16 1.12 -8.08
CA LEU A 50 -8.42 1.57 -8.66
C LEU A 50 -9.13 0.45 -9.42
N GLN A 51 -8.39 -0.35 -10.20
CA GLN A 51 -8.96 -1.49 -10.92
C GLN A 51 -9.51 -2.55 -9.97
N GLU A 52 -8.80 -2.86 -8.89
CA GLU A 52 -9.28 -3.81 -7.89
C GLU A 52 -10.55 -3.31 -7.20
N VAL A 53 -10.60 -2.02 -6.83
CA VAL A 53 -11.79 -1.41 -6.23
C VAL A 53 -12.99 -1.51 -7.17
N LYS A 54 -12.79 -1.27 -8.46
CA LYS A 54 -13.86 -1.36 -9.47
C LYS A 54 -14.43 -2.77 -9.62
N ARG A 55 -13.68 -3.80 -9.18
CA ARG A 55 -14.14 -5.21 -9.18
C ARG A 55 -14.91 -5.60 -7.92
N THR A 56 -15.04 -4.70 -6.95
CA THR A 56 -15.84 -4.94 -5.75
C THR A 56 -17.29 -5.23 -6.16
N GLN A 57 -17.81 -6.39 -5.76
CA GLN A 57 -19.14 -6.84 -6.19
C GLN A 57 -20.27 -6.04 -5.56
N ASP A 58 -20.14 -5.69 -4.28
CA ASP A 58 -21.11 -4.83 -3.59
C ASP A 58 -21.06 -3.42 -4.17
N ILE A 59 -22.11 -3.03 -4.89
CA ILE A 59 -22.16 -1.76 -5.60
C ILE A 59 -22.10 -0.55 -4.65
N ILE A 60 -22.74 -0.66 -3.50
CA ILE A 60 -22.76 0.42 -2.50
C ILE A 60 -21.38 0.58 -1.89
N LYS A 61 -20.78 -0.52 -1.48
CA LYS A 61 -19.41 -0.55 -0.93
C LYS A 61 -18.42 0.00 -1.95
N ARG A 62 -18.51 -0.44 -3.20
CA ARG A 62 -17.64 0.03 -4.28
C ARG A 62 -17.72 1.54 -4.46
N GLY A 63 -18.92 2.09 -4.51
CA GLY A 63 -19.13 3.53 -4.63
C GLY A 63 -18.57 4.31 -3.45
N ASN A 64 -18.73 3.78 -2.25
CA ASN A 64 -18.18 4.40 -1.03
C ASN A 64 -16.67 4.41 -1.02
N ILE A 65 -16.03 3.30 -1.44
CA ILE A 65 -14.56 3.22 -1.52
C ILE A 65 -14.05 4.22 -2.58
N ILE A 66 -14.69 4.30 -3.74
CA ILE A 66 -14.30 5.23 -4.79
C ILE A 66 -14.34 6.68 -4.27
N LYS A 67 -15.38 7.04 -3.54
CA LYS A 67 -15.48 8.37 -2.90
C LYS A 67 -14.36 8.61 -1.89
N LEU A 68 -14.04 7.59 -1.10
CA LEU A 68 -13.02 7.66 -0.05
C LEU A 68 -11.64 7.98 -0.64
N ILE A 69 -11.30 7.40 -1.78
CA ILE A 69 -9.98 7.55 -2.41
C ILE A 69 -9.96 8.60 -3.52
N ASN A 70 -11.06 9.31 -3.74
CA ASN A 70 -11.23 10.23 -4.88
C ASN A 70 -10.19 11.37 -4.88
N GLU A 71 -9.73 11.80 -3.72
CA GLU A 71 -8.76 12.90 -3.60
C GLU A 71 -7.31 12.45 -3.67
N PHE A 72 -7.06 11.14 -3.69
CA PHE A 72 -5.70 10.61 -3.74
C PHE A 72 -5.12 10.74 -5.14
N GLU A 73 -3.83 11.05 -5.19
CA GLU A 73 -3.09 11.01 -6.45
C GLU A 73 -2.94 9.56 -6.93
N ILE A 74 -3.15 9.35 -8.22
CA ILE A 74 -3.12 8.01 -8.83
C ILE A 74 -1.81 7.81 -9.56
N LEU A 75 -0.99 6.91 -9.06
CA LEU A 75 0.29 6.56 -9.69
C LEU A 75 0.07 5.65 -10.89
N LYS A 76 0.84 5.89 -11.94
CA LYS A 76 0.75 5.11 -13.18
C LYS A 76 1.50 3.78 -13.05
N ILE A 77 0.92 2.73 -13.61
CA ILE A 77 1.58 1.45 -13.81
C ILE A 77 2.20 1.48 -15.19
N ASN A 78 3.42 1.96 -15.28
CA ASN A 78 4.17 2.03 -16.54
C ASN A 78 5.00 0.77 -16.75
N GLU A 79 5.74 0.73 -17.87
CA GLU A 79 6.59 -0.43 -18.21
C GLU A 79 7.65 -0.71 -17.15
N MET A 80 8.23 0.31 -16.55
CA MET A 80 9.22 0.14 -15.47
C MET A 80 8.62 -0.58 -14.26
N VAL A 81 7.40 -0.22 -13.88
CA VAL A 81 6.68 -0.87 -12.77
C VAL A 81 6.40 -2.33 -13.12
N GLU A 82 5.89 -2.59 -14.32
CA GLU A 82 5.58 -3.97 -14.75
C GLU A 82 6.83 -4.84 -14.79
N ASN A 83 7.93 -4.33 -15.31
CA ASN A 83 9.20 -5.05 -15.39
C ASN A 83 9.74 -5.36 -13.99
N LEU A 84 9.70 -4.41 -13.07
CA LEU A 84 10.15 -4.63 -11.71
C LEU A 84 9.26 -5.65 -10.98
N ALA A 85 7.95 -5.58 -11.19
CA ALA A 85 7.02 -6.57 -10.63
C ALA A 85 7.37 -7.99 -11.10
N ASP A 86 7.67 -8.17 -12.38
CA ASP A 86 8.11 -9.46 -12.92
C ASP A 86 9.41 -9.93 -12.27
N GLU A 87 10.36 -9.02 -12.07
CA GLU A 87 11.62 -9.35 -11.39
C GLU A 87 11.39 -9.79 -9.95
N TYR A 88 10.47 -9.15 -9.22
CA TYR A 88 10.11 -9.55 -7.87
C TYR A 88 9.51 -10.96 -7.82
N LEU A 89 8.69 -11.30 -8.80
CA LEU A 89 8.12 -12.66 -8.90
C LEU A 89 9.21 -13.68 -9.22
N LYS A 90 10.08 -13.39 -10.18
CA LYS A 90 11.20 -14.29 -10.56
C LYS A 90 12.19 -14.51 -9.44
N ALA A 91 12.46 -13.47 -8.65
CA ALA A 91 13.41 -13.55 -7.53
C ALA A 91 12.78 -14.14 -6.26
N GLY A 92 11.48 -14.47 -6.27
CA GLY A 92 10.80 -15.02 -5.11
C GLY A 92 10.55 -14.01 -3.99
N ILE A 93 10.61 -12.72 -4.29
CA ILE A 93 10.27 -11.67 -3.31
C ILE A 93 8.78 -11.78 -2.97
N ILE A 94 7.94 -11.95 -4.00
CA ILE A 94 6.51 -12.22 -3.88
C ILE A 94 6.22 -13.53 -4.62
N PRO A 95 5.39 -14.44 -4.08
CA PRO A 95 5.01 -15.66 -4.79
C PRO A 95 4.38 -15.37 -6.14
N VAL A 96 4.67 -16.22 -7.14
CA VAL A 96 4.18 -16.04 -8.52
C VAL A 96 2.66 -16.04 -8.64
N SER A 97 1.97 -16.60 -7.65
CA SER A 97 0.49 -16.61 -7.59
C SER A 97 -0.11 -15.25 -7.18
N TYR A 98 0.71 -14.27 -6.80
CA TYR A 98 0.26 -12.96 -6.32
C TYR A 98 0.84 -11.81 -7.15
N PRO A 99 0.55 -11.77 -8.48
CA PRO A 99 1.14 -10.75 -9.36
C PRO A 99 0.68 -9.32 -9.04
N ILE A 100 -0.53 -9.15 -8.50
CA ILE A 100 -1.04 -7.82 -8.15
C ILE A 100 -0.28 -7.25 -6.94
N ASP A 101 0.04 -8.09 -5.96
CA ASP A 101 0.85 -7.67 -4.82
C ASP A 101 2.24 -7.20 -5.28
N ALA A 102 2.84 -7.92 -6.23
CA ALA A 102 4.11 -7.51 -6.84
C ALA A 102 4.00 -6.15 -7.54
N LEU A 103 2.88 -5.89 -8.23
CA LEU A 103 2.64 -4.60 -8.87
C LEU A 103 2.55 -3.46 -7.86
N HIS A 104 1.87 -3.67 -6.73
CA HIS A 104 1.79 -2.66 -5.68
C HIS A 104 3.17 -2.31 -5.13
N ILE A 105 3.98 -3.32 -4.83
CA ILE A 105 5.33 -3.10 -4.29
C ILE A 105 6.23 -2.43 -5.33
N ALA A 106 6.20 -2.89 -6.56
CA ALA A 106 6.98 -2.30 -7.66
C ALA A 106 6.60 -0.84 -7.91
N CYS A 107 5.30 -0.55 -7.88
CA CYS A 107 4.79 0.81 -8.03
C CYS A 107 5.34 1.73 -6.92
N ALA A 108 5.26 1.27 -5.68
CA ALA A 108 5.80 2.02 -4.54
C ALA A 108 7.31 2.25 -4.66
N THR A 109 8.05 1.26 -5.15
CA THR A 109 9.50 1.36 -5.35
C THR A 109 9.85 2.38 -6.44
N ILE A 110 9.26 2.26 -7.62
CA ILE A 110 9.55 3.12 -8.77
C ILE A 110 9.18 4.57 -8.48
N HIS A 111 8.06 4.80 -7.83
CA HIS A 111 7.59 6.15 -7.50
C HIS A 111 8.16 6.71 -6.19
N LYS A 112 9.12 6.01 -5.59
CA LYS A 112 9.85 6.44 -4.38
C LYS A 112 8.92 6.77 -3.21
N ILE A 113 7.97 5.89 -2.98
CA ILE A 113 7.04 5.96 -1.85
C ILE A 113 7.78 5.59 -0.56
N ASP A 114 7.50 6.31 0.52
CA ASP A 114 8.12 6.03 1.82
C ASP A 114 7.47 4.84 2.52
N TYR A 115 6.13 4.79 2.54
CA TYR A 115 5.38 3.71 3.19
C TYR A 115 4.33 3.12 2.27
N LEU A 116 4.40 1.81 2.07
CA LEU A 116 3.30 1.05 1.47
C LEU A 116 2.49 0.43 2.60
N VAL A 117 1.24 0.86 2.74
CA VAL A 117 0.36 0.44 3.81
C VAL A 117 -0.60 -0.63 3.32
N THR A 118 -0.64 -1.74 4.03
CA THR A 118 -1.45 -2.91 3.66
C THR A 118 -1.95 -3.64 4.91
N TRP A 119 -3.12 -4.26 4.80
CA TRP A 119 -3.58 -5.25 5.79
C TRP A 119 -3.15 -6.67 5.44
N ASN A 120 -2.55 -6.87 4.26
CA ASN A 120 -2.08 -8.18 3.84
C ASN A 120 -0.74 -8.51 4.49
N ILE A 121 -0.77 -8.89 5.76
CA ILE A 121 0.42 -9.17 6.56
C ILE A 121 1.11 -10.43 6.03
N THR A 122 0.35 -11.47 5.71
CA THR A 122 0.90 -12.77 5.30
C THR A 122 1.72 -12.68 4.04
N HIS A 123 1.24 -11.99 3.00
CA HIS A 123 1.89 -11.96 1.69
C HIS A 123 2.76 -10.74 1.44
N MET A 124 2.52 -9.64 2.13
CA MET A 124 3.22 -8.38 1.86
C MET A 124 4.03 -7.86 3.05
N ALA A 125 3.44 -7.79 4.24
CA ALA A 125 4.03 -7.07 5.36
C ALA A 125 4.68 -7.95 6.43
N ASN A 126 4.90 -9.24 6.18
CA ASN A 126 5.60 -10.08 7.15
C ASN A 126 7.11 -9.78 7.16
N PRO A 127 7.81 -10.05 8.27
CA PRO A 127 9.23 -9.72 8.40
C PRO A 127 10.12 -10.34 7.32
N GLY A 128 9.83 -11.57 6.90
CA GLY A 128 10.60 -12.24 5.85
C GLY A 128 10.49 -11.53 4.51
N ARG A 129 9.29 -11.07 4.13
CA ARG A 129 9.07 -10.29 2.92
C ARG A 129 9.79 -8.94 2.97
N ARG A 130 9.67 -8.25 4.09
CA ARG A 130 10.33 -6.95 4.31
C ARG A 130 11.83 -7.07 4.12
N LYS A 131 12.42 -8.11 4.69
CA LYS A 131 13.87 -8.38 4.58
C LYS A 131 14.28 -8.66 3.13
N LYS A 132 13.57 -9.55 2.45
CA LYS A 132 13.87 -9.92 1.05
C LYS A 132 13.75 -8.71 0.12
N LEU A 133 12.72 -7.91 0.29
CA LEU A 133 12.52 -6.70 -0.50
C LEU A 133 13.66 -5.71 -0.28
N THR A 134 14.03 -5.46 0.97
CA THR A 134 15.12 -4.56 1.31
C THR A 134 16.43 -5.02 0.68
N GLU A 135 16.78 -6.29 0.81
CA GLU A 135 18.00 -6.86 0.22
C GLU A 135 18.02 -6.71 -1.29
N PHE A 136 16.90 -7.03 -1.96
CA PHE A 136 16.80 -6.92 -3.42
C PHE A 136 16.96 -5.46 -3.87
N ASN A 137 16.23 -4.54 -3.23
CA ASN A 137 16.25 -3.14 -3.64
C ASN A 137 17.60 -2.48 -3.36
N VAL A 138 18.25 -2.79 -2.25
CA VAL A 138 19.61 -2.31 -1.98
C VAL A 138 20.60 -2.81 -3.05
N LYS A 139 20.54 -4.09 -3.38
CA LYS A 139 21.41 -4.69 -4.39
C LYS A 139 21.24 -4.06 -5.76
N ASN A 140 20.04 -3.63 -6.11
CA ASN A 140 19.71 -3.07 -7.41
C ASN A 140 19.64 -1.53 -7.42
N ASN A 141 20.12 -0.88 -6.36
CA ASN A 141 20.13 0.60 -6.23
C ASN A 141 18.74 1.22 -6.39
N LEU A 142 17.74 0.55 -5.86
CA LEU A 142 16.34 1.02 -5.87
C LEU A 142 15.99 1.62 -4.51
N SER A 143 15.03 2.54 -4.50
CA SER A 143 14.47 3.04 -3.25
C SER A 143 13.73 1.91 -2.52
N ILE A 144 13.59 2.04 -1.20
CA ILE A 144 13.04 0.97 -0.37
C ILE A 144 11.76 1.48 0.28
N PRO A 145 10.57 1.14 -0.25
CA PRO A 145 9.33 1.44 0.45
C PRO A 145 9.24 0.56 1.69
N GLN A 146 8.86 1.16 2.80
CA GLN A 146 8.62 0.41 4.02
C GLN A 146 7.24 -0.22 3.97
N LEU A 147 7.18 -1.56 3.98
CA LEU A 147 5.92 -2.29 4.03
C LEU A 147 5.41 -2.26 5.47
N THR A 148 4.21 -1.74 5.68
CA THR A 148 3.67 -1.53 7.02
C THR A 148 2.15 -1.72 7.04
N THR A 149 1.59 -1.74 8.25
CA THR A 149 0.14 -1.81 8.43
C THR A 149 -0.38 -0.47 8.96
N PRO A 150 -1.70 -0.22 8.84
CA PRO A 150 -2.29 0.96 9.47
C PRO A 150 -1.98 1.07 10.97
N GLU A 151 -2.00 -0.04 11.68
CA GLU A 151 -1.68 -0.07 13.10
C GLU A 151 -0.25 0.37 13.39
N GLU A 152 0.72 -0.16 12.64
CA GLU A 152 2.13 0.19 12.82
C GLU A 152 2.39 1.68 12.53
N ILE A 153 1.78 2.22 11.49
CA ILE A 153 1.92 3.63 11.13
C ILE A 153 1.36 4.54 12.24
N ILE A 154 0.19 4.22 12.74
CA ILE A 154 -0.43 4.99 13.82
C ILE A 154 0.45 4.97 15.05
N LYS A 155 0.93 3.81 15.46
CA LYS A 155 1.81 3.65 16.63
C LYS A 155 3.10 4.43 16.49
N SER A 156 3.68 4.49 15.29
CA SER A 156 4.92 5.25 15.05
C SER A 156 4.73 6.75 15.25
N TYR A 157 3.52 7.27 15.02
CA TYR A 157 3.20 8.68 15.24
C TYR A 157 2.78 8.99 16.67
N GLU A 158 2.05 8.10 17.32
CA GLU A 158 1.62 8.27 18.71
C GLU A 158 2.77 8.17 19.71
N GLY A 159 3.84 7.45 19.36
CA GLY A 159 5.04 7.32 20.19
C GLY A 159 5.96 8.54 20.16
N LYS A 160 5.59 9.56 19.44
CA LYS A 160 6.33 10.83 19.36
C LYS A 160 5.58 11.90 20.12
#